data_4c25d118895613b3ef041420424c8ead
#
_entry.id   4c25d118895613b3ef041420424c8ead
#
_cell.length_a   1.000
_cell.length_b   1.000
_cell.length_c   1.000
_cell.angle_alpha   90.00
_cell.angle_beta   90.00
_cell.angle_gamma   90.00
#
_symmetry.space_group_name_H-M   'P 1'
#
loop_
_entity.id
_entity.type
_entity.pdbx_description
1 polymer ?
#
loop_
_entity_poly.entity_id
_entity_poly.type
_entity_poly.pdbx_seq_one_letter_code
_entity_poly.pdbx_strand_id
1 'polypeptide(L)'
;MYKILRDPGHMELALVAGIDPQSEGLARARSLGIPASHEGIAAVLADPEIKIVFDATSAKAHVRHARLLREAGKIAVDLTPAARGPYVVPPVNLGQHLDEPNVNLITCGGQATIPLVYAVSRVTPVRYAEIVSTVASKSAGPGTRQNIDEFTFTTARGLEALGGAQQGKAIIILNPAEPPILMRNTIYVIPAGDFDKDAVVASVEQM
;
A
#
# COMPACT_ATOMS: atom_id res chain seq x y z
N MET A 1 -4.82 -11.01 -4.54
CA MET A 1 -5.40 -12.26 -5.03
C MET A 1 -6.85 -12.11 -5.51
N TYR A 2 -7.86 -11.96 -4.65
CA TYR A 2 -9.28 -11.93 -5.06
C TYR A 2 -9.65 -10.88 -6.10
N LYS A 3 -9.06 -9.69 -6.09
CA LYS A 3 -9.36 -8.66 -7.10
C LYS A 3 -8.88 -9.08 -8.49
N ILE A 4 -7.69 -9.67 -8.60
CA ILE A 4 -7.18 -10.20 -9.87
C ILE A 4 -8.07 -11.33 -10.39
N LEU A 5 -8.54 -12.22 -9.52
CA LEU A 5 -9.45 -13.31 -9.89
C LEU A 5 -10.84 -12.84 -10.33
N ARG A 6 -11.33 -11.72 -9.79
CA ARG A 6 -12.64 -11.15 -10.16
C ARG A 6 -12.62 -10.36 -11.45
N ASP A 7 -11.46 -9.80 -11.80
CA ASP A 7 -11.26 -9.00 -13.00
C ASP A 7 -9.99 -9.48 -13.74
N PRO A 8 -10.08 -10.62 -14.43
CA PRO A 8 -8.94 -11.22 -15.14
C PRO A 8 -8.57 -10.51 -16.46
N GLY A 9 -9.18 -9.37 -16.76
CA GLY A 9 -9.07 -8.72 -18.06
C GLY A 9 -7.66 -8.31 -18.48
N HIS A 10 -6.75 -8.10 -17.51
CA HIS A 10 -5.41 -7.58 -17.81
C HIS A 10 -4.28 -8.31 -17.08
N MET A 11 -4.58 -9.15 -16.10
CA MET A 11 -3.58 -9.86 -15.30
C MET A 11 -4.03 -11.28 -14.99
N GLU A 12 -3.09 -12.22 -15.09
CA GLU A 12 -3.26 -13.58 -14.61
C GLU A 12 -2.48 -13.77 -13.31
N LEU A 13 -3.09 -14.43 -12.32
CA LEU A 13 -2.41 -14.76 -11.08
C LEU A 13 -1.66 -16.09 -11.24
N ALA A 14 -0.39 -16.00 -11.62
CA ALA A 14 0.46 -17.15 -11.93
C ALA A 14 0.88 -17.93 -10.68
N LEU A 15 1.20 -17.27 -9.57
CA LEU A 15 1.76 -17.90 -8.37
C LEU A 15 1.41 -17.12 -7.10
N VAL A 16 1.15 -17.83 -6.03
CA VAL A 16 1.20 -17.31 -4.65
C VAL A 16 2.39 -17.94 -3.93
N ALA A 17 3.35 -17.11 -3.52
CA ALA A 17 4.56 -17.57 -2.84
C ALA A 17 4.58 -17.14 -1.37
N GLY A 18 5.01 -18.03 -0.49
CA GLY A 18 5.21 -17.80 0.95
C GLY A 18 6.41 -18.59 1.44
N ILE A 19 6.70 -18.53 2.73
CA ILE A 19 7.83 -19.25 3.34
C ILE A 19 7.38 -20.35 4.34
N ASP A 20 6.11 -20.34 4.73
CA ASP A 20 5.54 -21.31 5.64
C ASP A 20 4.65 -22.28 4.84
N PRO A 21 5.01 -23.58 4.76
CA PRO A 21 4.21 -24.59 4.05
C PRO A 21 2.80 -24.77 4.64
N GLN A 22 2.59 -24.42 5.92
CA GLN A 22 1.31 -24.50 6.63
C GLN A 22 0.51 -23.18 6.57
N SER A 23 0.99 -22.17 5.85
CA SER A 23 0.31 -20.87 5.70
C SER A 23 -1.13 -21.06 5.18
N GLU A 24 -2.09 -20.47 5.89
CA GLU A 24 -3.49 -20.37 5.44
C GLU A 24 -3.62 -19.71 4.06
N GLY A 25 -2.77 -18.73 3.76
CA GLY A 25 -2.74 -18.07 2.47
C GLY A 25 -2.38 -19.02 1.32
N LEU A 26 -1.38 -19.88 1.51
CA LEU A 26 -1.01 -20.90 0.53
C LEU A 26 -2.08 -22.01 0.40
N ALA A 27 -2.66 -22.43 1.52
CA ALA A 27 -3.77 -23.38 1.52
C ALA A 27 -4.98 -22.81 0.75
N ARG A 28 -5.27 -21.53 0.97
CA ARG A 28 -6.34 -20.81 0.26
C ARG A 28 -6.07 -20.69 -1.23
N ALA A 29 -4.85 -20.36 -1.64
CA ALA A 29 -4.47 -20.31 -3.05
C ALA A 29 -4.72 -21.65 -3.73
N ARG A 30 -4.24 -22.76 -3.13
CA ARG A 30 -4.46 -24.13 -3.63
C ARG A 30 -5.94 -24.47 -3.76
N SER A 31 -6.78 -24.10 -2.77
CA SER A 31 -8.23 -24.36 -2.82
C SER A 31 -8.95 -23.61 -3.94
N LEU A 32 -8.33 -22.56 -4.49
CA LEU A 32 -8.82 -21.77 -5.62
C LEU A 32 -8.19 -22.21 -6.96
N GLY A 33 -7.41 -23.29 -6.97
CA GLY A 33 -6.71 -23.78 -8.17
C GLY A 33 -5.50 -22.93 -8.59
N ILE A 34 -4.99 -22.06 -7.71
CA ILE A 34 -3.85 -21.19 -8.00
C ILE A 34 -2.56 -21.92 -7.58
N PRO A 35 -1.52 -21.95 -8.44
CA PRO A 35 -0.20 -22.44 -8.05
C PRO A 35 0.30 -21.77 -6.77
N ALA A 36 0.82 -22.57 -5.83
CA ALA A 36 1.29 -22.06 -4.54
C ALA A 36 2.58 -22.75 -4.11
N SER A 37 3.58 -21.98 -3.72
CA SER A 37 4.89 -22.47 -3.29
C SER A 37 5.27 -21.90 -1.92
N HIS A 38 5.98 -22.69 -1.11
CA HIS A 38 6.56 -22.24 0.15
C HIS A 38 8.05 -21.89 0.05
N GLU A 39 8.61 -21.85 -1.16
CA GLU A 39 10.00 -21.49 -1.42
C GLU A 39 10.24 -19.96 -1.49
N GLY A 40 9.20 -19.17 -1.20
CA GLY A 40 9.28 -17.72 -1.15
C GLY A 40 9.70 -17.11 -2.47
N ILE A 41 10.62 -16.13 -2.39
CA ILE A 41 11.10 -15.40 -3.57
C ILE A 41 11.79 -16.32 -4.60
N ALA A 42 12.37 -17.44 -4.19
CA ALA A 42 13.05 -18.36 -5.11
C ALA A 42 12.08 -18.93 -6.15
N ALA A 43 10.87 -19.31 -5.73
CA ALA A 43 9.83 -19.80 -6.65
C ALA A 43 9.41 -18.72 -7.68
N VAL A 44 9.34 -17.45 -7.27
CA VAL A 44 9.02 -16.32 -8.15
C VAL A 44 10.14 -16.08 -9.17
N LEU A 45 11.39 -16.20 -8.74
CA LEU A 45 12.55 -15.97 -9.61
C LEU A 45 12.75 -17.11 -10.63
N ALA A 46 12.34 -18.33 -10.27
CA ALA A 46 12.45 -19.52 -11.12
C ALA A 46 11.51 -19.49 -12.34
N ASP A 47 10.44 -18.71 -12.29
CA ASP A 47 9.46 -18.60 -13.38
C ASP A 47 9.69 -17.32 -14.20
N PRO A 48 10.19 -17.42 -15.45
CA PRO A 48 10.46 -16.27 -16.31
C PRO A 48 9.17 -15.57 -16.80
N GLU A 49 8.03 -16.23 -16.75
CA GLU A 49 6.76 -15.66 -17.22
C GLU A 49 6.14 -14.70 -16.19
N ILE A 50 6.53 -14.78 -14.92
CA ILE A 50 6.12 -13.80 -13.92
C ILE A 50 6.79 -12.46 -14.21
N LYS A 51 6.01 -11.44 -14.55
CA LYS A 51 6.50 -10.09 -14.89
C LYS A 51 6.31 -9.10 -13.74
N ILE A 52 5.18 -9.19 -13.01
CA ILE A 52 4.81 -8.28 -11.93
C ILE A 52 4.69 -9.07 -10.62
N VAL A 53 5.30 -8.55 -9.57
CA VAL A 53 5.32 -9.19 -8.25
C VAL A 53 4.77 -8.22 -7.19
N PHE A 54 3.63 -8.56 -6.62
CA PHE A 54 3.07 -7.85 -5.45
C PHE A 54 3.74 -8.38 -4.19
N ASP A 55 4.66 -7.60 -3.62
CA ASP A 55 5.38 -7.99 -2.41
C ASP A 55 4.60 -7.53 -1.16
N ALA A 56 3.92 -8.49 -0.53
CA ALA A 56 3.15 -8.31 0.70
C ALA A 56 3.85 -8.96 1.90
N THR A 57 5.17 -9.00 1.93
CA THR A 57 5.97 -9.60 3.01
C THR A 57 6.24 -8.59 4.14
N SER A 58 7.47 -8.37 4.53
CA SER A 58 7.85 -7.36 5.52
C SER A 58 8.80 -6.32 4.92
N ALA A 59 8.88 -5.15 5.54
CA ALA A 59 9.81 -4.10 5.10
C ALA A 59 11.24 -4.61 4.97
N LYS A 60 11.71 -5.41 5.93
CA LYS A 60 13.05 -6.02 5.91
C LYS A 60 13.24 -7.01 4.75
N ALA A 61 12.24 -7.85 4.47
CA ALA A 61 12.31 -8.82 3.38
C ALA A 61 12.31 -8.12 2.02
N HIS A 62 11.46 -7.09 1.86
CA HIS A 62 11.35 -6.35 0.61
C HIS A 62 12.67 -5.71 0.17
N VAL A 63 13.49 -5.21 1.08
CA VAL A 63 14.82 -4.66 0.76
C VAL A 63 15.67 -5.64 -0.07
N ARG A 64 15.62 -6.94 0.29
CA ARG A 64 16.29 -8.01 -0.46
C ARG A 64 15.53 -8.35 -1.74
N HIS A 65 14.22 -8.47 -1.67
CA HIS A 65 13.37 -8.85 -2.80
C HIS A 65 13.46 -7.83 -3.93
N ALA A 66 13.39 -6.54 -3.64
CA ALA A 66 13.48 -5.47 -4.62
C ALA A 66 14.76 -5.57 -5.49
N ARG A 67 15.90 -5.91 -4.86
CA ARG A 67 17.16 -6.12 -5.59
C ARG A 67 17.08 -7.34 -6.50
N LEU A 68 16.64 -8.49 -5.97
CA LEU A 68 16.57 -9.75 -6.72
C LEU A 68 15.58 -9.67 -7.89
N LEU A 69 14.41 -9.04 -7.66
CA LEU A 69 13.40 -8.84 -8.71
C LEU A 69 13.92 -7.96 -9.84
N ARG A 70 14.61 -6.86 -9.49
CA ARG A 70 15.23 -5.98 -10.47
C ARG A 70 16.30 -6.71 -11.28
N GLU A 71 17.17 -7.51 -10.63
CA GLU A 71 18.20 -8.32 -11.29
C GLU A 71 17.58 -9.35 -12.26
N ALA A 72 16.38 -9.84 -11.94
CA ALA A 72 15.60 -10.77 -12.77
C ALA A 72 14.69 -10.06 -13.81
N GLY A 73 14.74 -8.74 -13.95
CA GLY A 73 13.92 -7.98 -14.89
C GLY A 73 12.42 -7.99 -14.56
N LYS A 74 12.04 -8.20 -13.29
CA LYS A 74 10.65 -8.24 -12.83
C LYS A 74 10.27 -6.93 -12.14
N ILE A 75 9.04 -6.46 -12.34
CA ILE A 75 8.50 -5.27 -11.69
C ILE A 75 8.01 -5.65 -10.29
N ALA A 76 8.47 -4.92 -9.29
CA ALA A 76 8.01 -5.05 -7.91
C ALA A 76 6.96 -3.98 -7.59
N VAL A 77 5.79 -4.42 -7.10
CA VAL A 77 4.77 -3.57 -6.49
C VAL A 77 4.85 -3.79 -4.98
N ASP A 78 5.53 -2.89 -4.28
CA ASP A 78 5.79 -2.99 -2.85
C ASP A 78 4.55 -2.58 -2.04
N LEU A 79 3.96 -3.54 -1.34
CA LEU A 79 2.85 -3.34 -0.40
C LEU A 79 3.34 -3.24 1.05
N THR A 80 4.67 -3.22 1.26
CA THR A 80 5.28 -3.09 2.58
C THR A 80 5.64 -1.63 2.87
N PRO A 81 5.81 -1.22 4.12
CA PRO A 81 6.27 0.12 4.45
C PRO A 81 7.81 0.29 4.32
N ALA A 82 8.47 -0.46 3.44
CA ALA A 82 9.93 -0.45 3.28
C ALA A 82 10.48 0.85 2.69
N ALA A 83 9.63 1.69 2.12
CA ALA A 83 10.00 2.96 1.48
C ALA A 83 11.10 2.81 0.41
N ARG A 84 11.00 1.76 -0.42
CA ARG A 84 11.90 1.51 -1.55
C ARG A 84 11.23 1.86 -2.87
N GLY A 85 11.95 2.62 -3.72
CA GLY A 85 11.41 3.17 -4.96
C GLY A 85 10.52 4.40 -4.72
N PRO A 86 9.95 4.95 -5.80
CA PRO A 86 9.05 6.09 -5.70
C PRO A 86 7.75 5.70 -4.98
N TYR A 87 7.23 6.63 -4.19
CA TYR A 87 5.90 6.51 -3.62
C TYR A 87 4.85 6.64 -4.72
N VAL A 88 3.93 5.70 -4.78
CA VAL A 88 2.83 5.72 -5.75
C VAL A 88 1.48 5.60 -5.06
N VAL A 89 0.65 6.58 -5.34
CA VAL A 89 -0.78 6.56 -5.05
C VAL A 89 -1.48 6.68 -6.40
N PRO A 90 -2.11 5.61 -6.91
CA PRO A 90 -2.56 5.56 -8.30
C PRO A 90 -3.34 6.78 -8.80
N PRO A 91 -4.36 7.30 -8.10
CA PRO A 91 -5.08 8.47 -8.58
C PRO A 91 -4.28 9.78 -8.52
N VAL A 92 -3.10 9.80 -7.87
CA VAL A 92 -2.27 10.99 -7.71
C VAL A 92 -1.14 11.03 -8.74
N ASN A 93 -0.37 9.95 -8.87
CA ASN A 93 0.89 10.00 -9.63
C ASN A 93 1.28 8.72 -10.38
N LEU A 94 0.39 7.72 -10.56
CA LEU A 94 0.75 6.46 -11.23
C LEU A 94 1.38 6.69 -12.61
N GLY A 95 0.83 7.60 -13.40
CA GLY A 95 1.31 7.88 -14.76
C GLY A 95 2.76 8.38 -14.85
N GLN A 96 3.34 8.82 -13.73
CA GLN A 96 4.73 9.29 -13.67
C GLN A 96 5.74 8.16 -13.41
N HIS A 97 5.26 6.95 -13.08
CA HIS A 97 6.09 5.84 -12.58
C HIS A 97 5.80 4.50 -13.27
N LEU A 98 5.30 4.53 -14.51
CA LEU A 98 4.94 3.31 -15.25
C LEU A 98 6.17 2.48 -15.65
N ASP A 99 7.33 3.10 -15.79
CA ASP A 99 8.58 2.46 -16.21
C ASP A 99 9.49 2.09 -15.02
N GLU A 100 9.03 2.33 -13.79
CA GLU A 100 9.84 2.03 -12.61
C GLU A 100 9.87 0.53 -12.30
N PRO A 101 11.05 -0.04 -12.06
CA PRO A 101 11.18 -1.46 -11.74
C PRO A 101 10.66 -1.81 -10.35
N ASN A 102 10.48 -0.82 -9.48
CA ASN A 102 9.91 -0.97 -8.14
C ASN A 102 9.13 0.27 -7.75
N VAL A 103 7.84 0.11 -7.48
CA VAL A 103 6.98 1.17 -6.95
C VAL A 103 6.54 0.83 -5.53
N ASN A 104 6.54 1.83 -4.64
CA ASN A 104 6.12 1.67 -3.26
C ASN A 104 4.69 2.21 -3.07
N LEU A 105 3.77 1.35 -2.65
CA LEU A 105 2.38 1.73 -2.38
C LEU A 105 2.17 2.24 -0.95
N ILE A 106 3.25 2.68 -0.29
CA ILE A 106 3.21 3.35 1.01
C ILE A 106 2.65 2.41 2.10
N THR A 107 1.36 2.58 2.42
CA THR A 107 0.63 1.77 3.39
C THR A 107 -0.86 1.74 3.04
N CYS A 108 -1.61 0.80 3.60
CA CYS A 108 -3.06 0.75 3.40
C CYS A 108 -3.76 2.04 3.87
N GLY A 109 -3.32 2.60 5.01
CA GLY A 109 -3.80 3.89 5.50
C GLY A 109 -3.42 5.04 4.57
N GLY A 110 -2.19 5.05 4.07
CA GLY A 110 -1.72 6.04 3.08
C GLY A 110 -2.53 6.00 1.79
N GLN A 111 -2.73 4.82 1.22
CA GLN A 111 -3.53 4.66 -0.01
C GLN A 111 -4.98 5.13 0.15
N ALA A 112 -5.56 4.97 1.34
CA ALA A 112 -6.93 5.38 1.63
C ALA A 112 -7.07 6.88 1.91
N THR A 113 -6.00 7.59 2.28
CA THR A 113 -6.09 8.95 2.84
C THR A 113 -5.33 10.02 2.05
N ILE A 114 -4.18 9.67 1.48
CA ILE A 114 -3.37 10.61 0.68
C ILE A 114 -4.16 11.21 -0.49
N PRO A 115 -4.99 10.46 -1.24
CA PRO A 115 -5.81 11.06 -2.30
C PRO A 115 -6.68 12.21 -1.80
N LEU A 116 -7.27 12.06 -0.61
CA LEU A 116 -8.15 13.09 -0.04
C LEU A 116 -7.38 14.33 0.42
N VAL A 117 -6.19 14.15 1.01
CA VAL A 117 -5.31 15.26 1.35
C VAL A 117 -4.83 15.98 0.07
N TYR A 118 -4.47 15.22 -0.96
CA TYR A 118 -4.12 15.76 -2.28
C TYR A 118 -5.29 16.54 -2.90
N ALA A 119 -6.53 16.05 -2.78
CA ALA A 119 -7.70 16.77 -3.25
C ALA A 119 -7.84 18.14 -2.57
N VAL A 120 -7.56 18.24 -1.27
CA VAL A 120 -7.53 19.53 -0.55
C VAL A 120 -6.38 20.41 -1.06
N SER A 121 -5.18 19.84 -1.20
CA SER A 121 -3.98 20.59 -1.60
C SER A 121 -4.06 21.16 -3.02
N ARG A 122 -4.90 20.60 -3.90
CA ARG A 122 -5.20 21.19 -5.22
C ARG A 122 -5.96 22.52 -5.14
N VAL A 123 -6.66 22.77 -4.05
CA VAL A 123 -7.50 23.97 -3.85
C VAL A 123 -6.79 24.99 -2.99
N THR A 124 -6.12 24.56 -1.93
CA THR A 124 -5.46 25.45 -0.98
C THR A 124 -4.18 24.82 -0.44
N PRO A 125 -3.10 25.58 -0.20
CA PRO A 125 -1.91 25.04 0.44
C PRO A 125 -2.24 24.42 1.80
N VAL A 126 -1.66 23.25 2.08
CA VAL A 126 -1.89 22.49 3.33
C VAL A 126 -0.67 22.63 4.23
N ARG A 127 -0.85 23.24 5.40
CA ARG A 127 0.20 23.40 6.41
C ARG A 127 0.44 22.09 7.17
N TYR A 128 -0.62 21.36 7.51
CA TYR A 128 -0.56 20.13 8.29
C TYR A 128 -1.65 19.16 7.86
N ALA A 129 -1.29 17.87 7.76
CA ALA A 129 -2.25 16.81 7.58
C ALA A 129 -1.97 15.66 8.56
N GLU A 130 -3.00 15.19 9.23
CA GLU A 130 -2.93 14.03 10.13
C GLU A 130 -3.96 12.98 9.73
N ILE A 131 -3.56 11.72 9.75
CA ILE A 131 -4.49 10.61 9.64
C ILE A 131 -4.51 9.77 10.92
N VAL A 132 -5.70 9.34 11.30
CA VAL A 132 -5.91 8.32 12.34
C VAL A 132 -6.56 7.11 11.68
N SER A 133 -5.77 6.06 11.45
CA SER A 133 -6.22 4.82 10.85
C SER A 133 -6.55 3.79 11.91
N THR A 134 -7.83 3.45 12.05
CA THR A 134 -8.28 2.37 12.94
C THR A 134 -8.49 1.10 12.13
N VAL A 135 -7.73 0.05 12.43
CA VAL A 135 -7.80 -1.24 11.75
C VAL A 135 -8.17 -2.34 12.73
N ALA A 136 -8.90 -3.38 12.27
CA ALA A 136 -9.20 -4.52 13.12
C ALA A 136 -7.90 -5.21 13.56
N SER A 137 -7.74 -5.49 14.84
CA SER A 137 -6.56 -6.13 15.40
C SER A 137 -6.27 -7.49 14.73
N LYS A 138 -7.31 -8.24 14.36
CA LYS A 138 -7.18 -9.51 13.61
C LYS A 138 -6.62 -9.33 12.19
N SER A 139 -6.85 -8.18 11.56
CA SER A 139 -6.33 -7.89 10.21
C SER A 139 -4.87 -7.45 10.23
N ALA A 140 -4.38 -6.99 11.37
CA ALA A 140 -2.99 -6.61 11.56
C ALA A 140 -2.14 -7.88 11.76
N GLY A 141 -1.69 -8.46 10.66
CA GLY A 141 -0.81 -9.63 10.67
C GLY A 141 0.56 -9.35 11.29
N PRO A 142 1.42 -10.39 11.41
CA PRO A 142 2.76 -10.25 11.98
C PRO A 142 3.60 -9.14 11.32
N GLY A 143 3.52 -9.01 10.01
CA GLY A 143 4.24 -7.97 9.25
C GLY A 143 3.81 -6.56 9.66
N THR A 144 2.51 -6.29 9.80
CA THR A 144 2.00 -4.99 10.24
C THR A 144 2.44 -4.67 11.68
N ARG A 145 2.35 -5.66 12.58
CA ARG A 145 2.72 -5.48 13.99
C ARG A 145 4.21 -5.24 14.20
N GLN A 146 5.04 -5.86 13.38
CA GLN A 146 6.50 -5.69 13.43
C GLN A 146 6.96 -4.37 12.79
N ASN A 147 6.13 -3.71 11.99
CA ASN A 147 6.49 -2.52 11.21
C ASN A 147 5.54 -1.34 11.50
N ILE A 148 5.07 -1.20 12.75
CA ILE A 148 4.18 -0.08 13.13
C ILE A 148 4.89 1.27 12.97
N ASP A 149 6.15 1.35 13.36
CA ASP A 149 6.94 2.57 13.25
C ASP A 149 7.16 2.95 11.78
N GLU A 150 7.48 1.96 10.93
CA GLU A 150 7.59 2.16 9.48
C GLU A 150 6.25 2.57 8.86
N PHE A 151 5.12 2.02 9.34
CA PHE A 151 3.79 2.43 8.89
C PHE A 151 3.56 3.92 9.15
N THR A 152 3.80 4.38 10.37
CA THR A 152 3.55 5.77 10.75
C THR A 152 4.48 6.72 10.02
N PHE A 153 5.77 6.40 9.96
CA PHE A 153 6.77 7.21 9.28
C PHE A 153 6.53 7.30 7.78
N THR A 154 6.35 6.15 7.11
CA THR A 154 6.16 6.10 5.66
C THR A 154 4.86 6.77 5.23
N THR A 155 3.78 6.62 6.03
CA THR A 155 2.51 7.29 5.76
C THR A 155 2.62 8.80 5.94
N ALA A 156 3.27 9.28 7.00
CA ALA A 156 3.50 10.71 7.22
C ALA A 156 4.27 11.34 6.06
N ARG A 157 5.34 10.67 5.59
CA ARG A 157 6.10 11.09 4.41
C ARG A 157 5.26 11.09 3.14
N GLY A 158 4.36 10.13 2.98
CA GLY A 158 3.42 10.10 1.85
C GLY A 158 2.45 11.28 1.85
N LEU A 159 1.95 11.70 3.02
CA LEU A 159 1.12 12.90 3.17
C LEU A 159 1.87 14.17 2.77
N GLU A 160 3.17 14.25 3.07
CA GLU A 160 4.02 15.37 2.66
C GLU A 160 4.32 15.32 1.15
N ALA A 161 4.87 14.21 0.68
CA ALA A 161 5.40 14.08 -0.68
C ALA A 161 4.31 14.06 -1.76
N LEU A 162 3.16 13.43 -1.50
CA LEU A 162 2.07 13.23 -2.45
C LEU A 162 0.78 13.94 -2.06
N GLY A 163 0.49 14.02 -0.76
CA GLY A 163 -0.68 14.74 -0.27
C GLY A 163 -0.53 16.26 -0.35
N GLY A 164 0.70 16.77 -0.48
CA GLY A 164 0.98 18.22 -0.56
C GLY A 164 0.97 18.93 0.80
N ALA A 165 1.00 18.20 1.91
CA ALA A 165 1.11 18.78 3.24
C ALA A 165 2.56 19.19 3.54
N GLN A 166 2.75 20.37 4.17
CA GLN A 166 4.08 20.81 4.63
C GLN A 166 4.58 19.94 5.79
N GLN A 167 3.65 19.42 6.61
CA GLN A 167 3.92 18.49 7.70
C GLN A 167 2.83 17.41 7.75
N GLY A 168 3.27 16.15 7.75
CA GLY A 168 2.41 14.97 7.84
C GLY A 168 2.52 14.26 9.18
N LYS A 169 1.42 13.66 9.64
CA LYS A 169 1.41 12.75 10.80
C LYS A 169 0.47 11.59 10.54
N ALA A 170 0.86 10.40 10.99
CA ALA A 170 0.03 9.22 10.92
C ALA A 170 -0.06 8.53 12.28
N ILE A 171 -1.27 8.10 12.62
CA ILE A 171 -1.56 7.33 13.83
C ILE A 171 -2.27 6.05 13.39
N ILE A 172 -1.85 4.90 13.91
CA ILE A 172 -2.53 3.63 13.74
C ILE A 172 -3.13 3.16 15.07
N ILE A 173 -4.39 2.74 15.03
CA ILE A 173 -5.11 2.16 16.17
C ILE A 173 -5.47 0.72 15.82
N LEU A 174 -5.00 -0.24 16.60
CA LEU A 174 -5.40 -1.63 16.49
C LEU A 174 -6.65 -1.87 17.33
N ASN A 175 -7.79 -2.06 16.67
CA ASN A 175 -9.09 -2.23 17.34
C ASN A 175 -9.38 -3.71 17.60
N PRO A 176 -9.56 -4.14 18.87
CA PRO A 176 -9.81 -5.52 19.24
C PRO A 176 -11.29 -5.93 19.16
N ALA A 177 -12.19 -5.08 18.66
CA ALA A 177 -13.63 -5.36 18.63
C ALA A 177 -13.98 -6.68 17.92
N GLU A 178 -14.98 -7.37 18.43
CA GLU A 178 -15.60 -8.57 17.87
C GLU A 178 -17.11 -8.31 17.65
N PRO A 179 -17.64 -8.52 16.45
CA PRO A 179 -16.93 -8.91 15.20
C PRO A 179 -15.96 -7.84 14.71
N PRO A 180 -14.92 -8.23 13.92
CA PRO A 180 -13.94 -7.28 13.43
C PRO A 180 -14.56 -6.17 12.60
N ILE A 181 -14.16 -4.93 12.85
CA ILE A 181 -14.64 -3.77 12.10
C ILE A 181 -13.86 -3.58 10.80
N LEU A 182 -14.47 -2.91 9.82
CA LEU A 182 -13.74 -2.40 8.66
C LEU A 182 -12.75 -1.30 9.07
N MET A 183 -11.69 -1.13 8.30
CA MET A 183 -10.75 -0.02 8.49
C MET A 183 -11.51 1.31 8.41
N ARG A 184 -11.31 2.16 9.42
CA ARG A 184 -11.84 3.53 9.48
C ARG A 184 -10.69 4.50 9.54
N ASN A 185 -10.72 5.52 8.68
CA ASN A 185 -9.73 6.58 8.67
C ASN A 185 -10.42 7.92 8.98
N THR A 186 -9.79 8.69 9.85
CA THR A 186 -10.12 10.11 10.07
C THR A 186 -8.95 10.94 9.57
N ILE A 187 -9.25 11.98 8.82
CA ILE A 187 -8.26 12.86 8.20
C ILE A 187 -8.50 14.27 8.74
N TYR A 188 -7.46 14.85 9.32
CA TYR A 188 -7.45 16.24 9.76
C TYR A 188 -6.50 17.03 8.86
N VAL A 189 -6.98 18.16 8.36
CA VAL A 189 -6.20 19.03 7.48
C VAL A 189 -6.26 20.45 8.02
N ILE A 190 -5.11 21.11 8.14
CA ILE A 190 -5.00 22.54 8.48
C ILE A 190 -4.51 23.28 7.24
N PRO A 191 -5.35 24.09 6.57
CA PRO A 191 -4.93 24.94 5.49
C PRO A 191 -3.88 25.99 5.95
N ALA A 192 -3.05 26.47 5.03
CA ALA A 192 -2.05 27.50 5.33
C ALA A 192 -2.61 28.93 5.29
N GLY A 193 -3.87 29.09 4.88
CA GLY A 193 -4.55 30.38 4.79
C GLY A 193 -6.05 30.20 4.59
N ASP A 194 -6.72 31.25 4.12
CA ASP A 194 -8.13 31.20 3.78
C ASP A 194 -8.39 30.23 2.63
N PHE A 195 -9.54 29.59 2.63
CA PHE A 195 -9.91 28.61 1.61
C PHE A 195 -11.42 28.65 1.32
N ASP A 196 -11.77 28.29 0.08
CA ASP A 196 -13.16 28.05 -0.32
C ASP A 196 -13.57 26.63 0.06
N LYS A 197 -14.49 26.53 1.01
CA LYS A 197 -15.00 25.23 1.51
C LYS A 197 -15.71 24.43 0.41
N ASP A 198 -16.51 25.08 -0.42
CA ASP A 198 -17.28 24.40 -1.46
C ASP A 198 -16.35 23.88 -2.57
N ALA A 199 -15.32 24.63 -2.92
CA ALA A 199 -14.28 24.17 -3.84
C ALA A 199 -13.50 22.95 -3.27
N VAL A 200 -13.21 22.92 -1.97
CA VAL A 200 -12.58 21.77 -1.30
C VAL A 200 -13.51 20.54 -1.36
N VAL A 201 -14.79 20.71 -1.02
CA VAL A 201 -15.76 19.61 -1.10
C VAL A 201 -15.85 19.05 -2.52
N ALA A 202 -16.01 19.92 -3.51
CA ALA A 202 -16.07 19.52 -4.92
C ALA A 202 -14.79 18.77 -5.37
N SER A 203 -13.62 19.22 -4.92
CA SER A 203 -12.34 18.57 -5.23
C SER A 203 -12.23 17.17 -4.60
N VAL A 204 -12.73 17.00 -3.38
CA VAL A 204 -12.76 15.70 -2.69
C VAL A 204 -13.74 14.73 -3.35
N GLU A 205 -14.91 15.22 -3.77
CA GLU A 205 -15.92 14.39 -4.46
C GLU A 205 -15.47 13.93 -5.86
N GLN A 206 -14.56 14.64 -6.51
CA GLN A 206 -13.99 14.27 -7.79
C GLN A 206 -12.84 13.25 -7.70
N MET A 207 -12.27 13.01 -6.50
CA MET A 207 -11.18 12.08 -6.28
C MET A 207 -11.64 10.64 -6.12
#